data_ad52f3cad8c74bb6b5d57ba43a19f930
#
_entry.id   ad52f3cad8c74bb6b5d57ba43a19f930
#
_cell.length_a   1.000
_cell.length_b   1.000
_cell.length_c   1.000
_cell.angle_alpha   90.00
_cell.angle_beta   90.00
_cell.angle_gamma   90.00
#
_symmetry.space_group_name_H-M   'P 1'
#
loop_
_entity.id
_entity.type
_entity.pdbx_description
1 polymer ?
#
loop_
_entity_poly.entity_id
_entity_poly.type
_entity_poly.pdbx_seq_one_letter_code
_entity_poly.pdbx_strand_id
1 'polypeptide(L)'
;TNKNIVYNFRENDIKNGGEGAPLTPIFHQLVLKQNKINIPTCILNIGGISNITIVENYLKYNFKSRDIGPGNCLIDSWVRNNSNKKFDRDGKFASIGKTNEIILEQAQELYLNRSNKKNLSLDVNDFDVSFARGLSLEDGAATLTDFTARIISSALLSSLSKIKNNISTVLICGGGRKNKVLLNKINEHNLKNITIQPIDDYGVDGDFVESQAFAFLAIRNLLNKPISFPDTTGCQSPTNGGILIEVK
;
A
#
# COMPACT_ATOMS: atom_id res chain seq x y z
N THR A 1 -19.06 22.30 11.51
CA THR A 1 -19.90 21.62 10.50
C THR A 1 -21.17 21.12 11.18
N ASN A 2 -22.34 21.39 10.60
CA ASN A 2 -23.62 20.84 11.10
C ASN A 2 -23.79 19.38 10.66
N LYS A 3 -22.80 18.53 10.88
CA LYS A 3 -22.81 17.13 10.48
C LYS A 3 -22.09 16.26 11.50
N ASN A 4 -22.57 15.06 11.72
CA ASN A 4 -21.92 14.06 12.54
C ASN A 4 -20.53 13.72 11.93
N ILE A 5 -19.53 13.56 12.80
CA ILE A 5 -18.16 13.27 12.41
C ILE A 5 -17.73 11.98 13.11
N VAL A 6 -17.16 11.07 12.35
CA VAL A 6 -16.44 9.92 12.92
C VAL A 6 -14.95 10.10 12.65
N TYR A 7 -14.14 10.00 13.68
CA TYR A 7 -12.69 10.18 13.61
C TYR A 7 -11.97 9.19 14.52
N ASN A 8 -10.62 9.23 14.53
CA ASN A 8 -9.79 8.40 15.41
C ASN A 8 -10.05 6.89 15.30
N PHE A 9 -10.04 6.37 14.08
CA PHE A 9 -10.35 4.97 13.79
C PHE A 9 -9.32 3.97 14.34
N ARG A 10 -8.08 4.41 14.62
CA ARG A 10 -6.94 3.55 15.00
C ARG A 10 -6.89 3.23 16.49
N GLU A 11 -7.40 4.10 17.33
CA GLU A 11 -7.19 4.06 18.80
C GLU A 11 -7.69 2.76 19.43
N ASN A 12 -8.90 2.32 19.09
CA ASN A 12 -9.44 1.09 19.65
C ASN A 12 -8.69 -0.16 19.20
N ASP A 13 -8.20 -0.17 17.97
CA ASP A 13 -7.36 -1.23 17.45
C ASP A 13 -6.06 -1.34 18.24
N ILE A 14 -5.38 -0.20 18.47
CA ILE A 14 -4.15 -0.12 19.28
C ILE A 14 -4.41 -0.57 20.72
N LYS A 15 -5.51 -0.12 21.34
CA LYS A 15 -5.91 -0.57 22.67
C LYS A 15 -6.18 -2.08 22.75
N ASN A 16 -6.59 -2.68 21.65
CA ASN A 16 -6.80 -4.12 21.50
C ASN A 16 -5.56 -4.89 20.98
N GLY A 17 -4.37 -4.30 21.09
CA GLY A 17 -3.08 -4.91 20.76
C GLY A 17 -2.73 -4.89 19.29
N GLY A 18 -3.49 -4.20 18.43
CA GLY A 18 -3.18 -4.03 17.01
C GLY A 18 -2.23 -2.87 16.74
N GLU A 19 -1.70 -2.79 15.52
CA GLU A 19 -0.80 -1.74 15.06
C GLU A 19 -1.52 -0.49 14.51
N GLY A 20 -2.87 -0.47 14.51
CA GLY A 20 -3.67 0.65 14.03
C GLY A 20 -3.77 0.76 12.51
N ALA A 21 -3.10 -0.11 11.77
CA ALA A 21 -3.10 -0.19 10.30
C ALA A 21 -2.70 -1.60 9.84
N PRO A 22 -3.08 -2.01 8.60
CA PRO A 22 -4.02 -1.36 7.68
C PRO A 22 -5.49 -1.58 8.07
N LEU A 23 -6.36 -0.58 7.87
CA LEU A 23 -7.80 -0.65 8.17
C LEU A 23 -8.69 -0.83 6.93
N THR A 24 -8.13 -0.65 5.73
CA THR A 24 -8.87 -0.72 4.45
C THR A 24 -9.26 -2.14 3.98
N PRO A 25 -8.69 -3.26 4.49
CA PRO A 25 -8.95 -4.60 3.94
C PRO A 25 -10.40 -5.02 3.90
N ILE A 26 -11.19 -4.64 4.90
CA ILE A 26 -12.65 -4.95 4.92
C ILE A 26 -13.39 -4.21 3.81
N PHE A 27 -12.94 -3.02 3.42
CA PHE A 27 -13.47 -2.29 2.28
C PHE A 27 -13.01 -2.92 0.97
N HIS A 28 -11.76 -3.35 0.88
CA HIS A 28 -11.26 -4.05 -0.31
C HIS A 28 -12.10 -5.32 -0.60
N GLN A 29 -12.40 -6.13 0.40
CA GLN A 29 -13.28 -7.30 0.23
C GLN A 29 -14.68 -6.89 -0.29
N LEU A 30 -15.25 -5.79 0.24
CA LEU A 30 -16.54 -5.27 -0.21
C LEU A 30 -16.48 -4.86 -1.69
N VAL A 31 -15.46 -4.09 -2.08
CA VAL A 31 -15.27 -3.62 -3.46
C VAL A 31 -15.16 -4.79 -4.44
N LEU A 32 -14.33 -5.79 -4.12
CA LEU A 32 -14.18 -6.99 -4.95
C LEU A 32 -15.54 -7.70 -5.14
N LYS A 33 -16.29 -7.85 -4.05
CA LYS A 33 -17.59 -8.51 -4.07
C LYS A 33 -18.64 -7.73 -4.89
N GLN A 34 -18.74 -6.41 -4.68
CA GLN A 34 -19.71 -5.55 -5.38
C GLN A 34 -19.46 -5.50 -6.88
N ASN A 35 -18.18 -5.47 -7.29
CA ASN A 35 -17.81 -5.43 -8.69
C ASN A 35 -17.64 -6.83 -9.31
N LYS A 36 -18.02 -7.90 -8.60
CA LYS A 36 -17.98 -9.29 -9.07
C LYS A 36 -16.60 -9.71 -9.58
N ILE A 37 -15.53 -9.21 -8.95
CA ILE A 37 -14.16 -9.51 -9.30
C ILE A 37 -13.83 -10.92 -8.85
N ASN A 38 -13.21 -11.71 -9.73
CA ASN A 38 -12.83 -13.08 -9.42
C ASN A 38 -11.81 -13.12 -8.26
N ILE A 39 -11.95 -14.11 -7.40
CA ILE A 39 -11.04 -14.41 -6.29
C ILE A 39 -10.46 -15.82 -6.44
N PRO A 40 -9.26 -16.11 -5.94
CA PRO A 40 -8.46 -15.24 -5.08
C PRO A 40 -7.86 -14.05 -5.85
N THR A 41 -7.78 -12.91 -5.18
CA THR A 41 -7.25 -11.66 -5.76
C THR A 41 -6.40 -10.92 -4.73
N CYS A 42 -5.37 -10.23 -5.20
CA CYS A 42 -4.57 -9.32 -4.41
C CYS A 42 -4.84 -7.87 -4.85
N ILE A 43 -5.08 -6.99 -3.89
CA ILE A 43 -5.07 -5.53 -4.11
C ILE A 43 -3.73 -5.01 -3.61
N LEU A 44 -3.00 -4.30 -4.47
CA LEU A 44 -1.78 -3.55 -4.16
C LEU A 44 -2.12 -2.07 -4.12
N ASN A 45 -2.04 -1.46 -2.95
CA ASN A 45 -2.15 -0.01 -2.81
C ASN A 45 -0.74 0.59 -2.77
N ILE A 46 -0.43 1.52 -3.68
CA ILE A 46 0.81 2.29 -3.68
C ILE A 46 0.50 3.74 -3.30
N GLY A 47 0.50 4.00 -2.00
CA GLY A 47 0.44 5.34 -1.40
C GLY A 47 1.84 5.87 -1.09
N GLY A 48 2.02 6.54 0.06
CA GLY A 48 3.35 6.83 0.62
C GLY A 48 4.08 5.54 0.99
N ILE A 49 3.38 4.64 1.68
CA ILE A 49 3.74 3.25 1.93
C ILE A 49 2.95 2.37 0.98
N SER A 50 3.53 1.24 0.59
CA SER A 50 2.85 0.21 -0.20
C SER A 50 2.31 -0.88 0.71
N ASN A 51 1.06 -1.27 0.51
CA ASN A 51 0.44 -2.38 1.22
C ASN A 51 -0.33 -3.30 0.29
N ILE A 52 -0.52 -4.54 0.72
CA ILE A 52 -1.32 -5.53 0.00
C ILE A 52 -2.49 -6.00 0.86
N THR A 53 -3.58 -6.31 0.18
CA THR A 53 -4.71 -7.06 0.73
C THR A 53 -4.97 -8.27 -0.14
N ILE A 54 -4.91 -9.46 0.44
CA ILE A 54 -5.20 -10.73 -0.23
C ILE A 54 -6.57 -11.20 0.23
N VAL A 55 -7.47 -11.46 -0.72
CA VAL A 55 -8.81 -11.99 -0.49
C VAL A 55 -8.90 -13.35 -1.18
N GLU A 56 -8.95 -14.41 -0.38
CA GLU A 56 -8.99 -15.79 -0.88
C GLU A 56 -10.42 -16.29 -1.16
N ASN A 57 -11.39 -15.77 -0.40
CA ASN A 57 -12.81 -16.06 -0.61
C ASN A 57 -13.69 -14.95 -0.02
N TYR A 58 -15.01 -15.03 -0.23
CA TYR A 58 -15.97 -14.05 0.29
C TYR A 58 -16.63 -14.46 1.62
N LEU A 59 -16.04 -15.42 2.33
CA LEU A 59 -16.47 -15.73 3.69
C LEU A 59 -16.15 -14.55 4.61
N LYS A 60 -16.86 -14.49 5.72
CA LYS A 60 -16.75 -13.38 6.67
C LYS A 60 -15.29 -13.22 7.16
N TYR A 61 -14.72 -12.04 6.87
CA TYR A 61 -13.39 -11.64 7.32
C TYR A 61 -12.22 -12.55 6.85
N ASN A 62 -12.36 -13.19 5.70
CA ASN A 62 -11.28 -13.99 5.13
C ASN A 62 -10.44 -13.14 4.15
N PHE A 63 -9.60 -12.33 4.71
CA PHE A 63 -8.60 -11.52 4.03
C PHE A 63 -7.39 -11.35 4.93
N LYS A 64 -6.22 -11.18 4.32
CA LYS A 64 -4.94 -10.88 4.98
C LYS A 64 -4.41 -9.59 4.42
N SER A 65 -3.78 -8.78 5.26
CA SER A 65 -3.17 -7.54 4.80
C SER A 65 -1.91 -7.20 5.59
N ARG A 66 -0.97 -6.53 4.92
CA ARG A 66 0.23 -6.00 5.55
C ARG A 66 0.85 -4.91 4.69
N ASP A 67 1.63 -4.07 5.31
CA ASP A 67 2.56 -3.20 4.61
C ASP A 67 3.72 -4.02 4.03
N ILE A 68 4.21 -3.65 2.87
CA ILE A 68 5.22 -4.41 2.14
C ILE A 68 6.49 -3.63 1.83
N GLY A 69 6.48 -2.33 2.03
CA GLY A 69 7.64 -1.50 1.76
C GLY A 69 7.28 -0.06 1.41
N PRO A 70 8.25 0.72 0.94
CA PRO A 70 7.99 2.07 0.48
C PRO A 70 7.03 2.05 -0.72
N GLY A 71 6.21 3.09 -0.82
CA GLY A 71 5.50 3.45 -2.02
C GLY A 71 6.16 4.68 -2.66
N ASN A 72 5.41 5.78 -2.74
CA ASN A 72 5.94 7.02 -3.30
C ASN A 72 6.83 7.81 -2.31
N CYS A 73 6.88 7.44 -1.01
CA CYS A 73 7.50 8.28 0.02
C CYS A 73 8.96 8.63 -0.28
N LEU A 74 9.76 7.67 -0.74
CA LEU A 74 11.17 7.90 -1.09
C LEU A 74 11.30 8.80 -2.33
N ILE A 75 10.55 8.49 -3.38
CA ILE A 75 10.55 9.24 -4.65
C ILE A 75 10.10 10.68 -4.41
N ASP A 76 9.01 10.87 -3.68
CA ASP A 76 8.46 12.18 -3.36
C ASP A 76 9.40 12.99 -2.46
N SER A 77 10.01 12.35 -1.46
CA SER A 77 11.01 13.00 -0.59
C SER A 77 12.22 13.48 -1.39
N TRP A 78 12.74 12.63 -2.29
CA TRP A 78 13.85 12.98 -3.17
C TRP A 78 13.51 14.18 -4.06
N VAL A 79 12.37 14.15 -4.72
CA VAL A 79 11.93 15.22 -5.62
C VAL A 79 11.74 16.54 -4.87
N ARG A 80 11.14 16.51 -3.67
CA ARG A 80 11.00 17.70 -2.83
C ARG A 80 12.34 18.29 -2.38
N ASN A 81 13.30 17.43 -2.08
CA ASN A 81 14.62 17.88 -1.61
C ASN A 81 15.51 18.42 -2.73
N ASN A 82 15.29 18.04 -3.98
CA ASN A 82 16.14 18.36 -5.12
C ASN A 82 15.45 19.20 -6.20
N SER A 83 14.18 19.60 -5.98
CA SER A 83 13.44 20.45 -6.93
C SER A 83 12.30 21.22 -6.26
N ASN A 84 11.65 22.11 -7.02
CA ASN A 84 10.44 22.82 -6.59
C ASN A 84 9.14 22.01 -6.81
N LYS A 85 9.25 20.70 -7.11
CA LYS A 85 8.10 19.84 -7.33
C LYS A 85 7.78 19.05 -6.07
N LYS A 86 6.51 18.65 -5.92
CA LYS A 86 6.04 17.88 -4.77
C LYS A 86 6.27 16.38 -4.93
N PHE A 87 6.28 15.89 -6.18
CA PHE A 87 6.41 14.47 -6.55
C PHE A 87 6.83 14.33 -8.01
N ASP A 88 7.28 13.13 -8.40
CA ASP A 88 7.62 12.78 -9.78
C ASP A 88 6.36 12.42 -10.57
N ARG A 89 5.75 13.44 -11.23
CA ARG A 89 4.52 13.22 -11.99
C ARG A 89 4.76 12.24 -13.15
N ASP A 90 4.00 11.14 -13.15
CA ASP A 90 4.04 10.08 -14.18
C ASP A 90 5.42 9.42 -14.35
N GLY A 91 6.33 9.61 -13.40
CA GLY A 91 7.70 9.11 -13.44
C GLY A 91 8.62 9.89 -14.40
N LYS A 92 8.34 11.18 -14.63
CA LYS A 92 9.09 11.98 -15.63
C LYS A 92 10.56 12.12 -15.32
N PHE A 93 10.93 12.40 -14.05
CA PHE A 93 12.34 12.46 -13.67
C PHE A 93 12.99 11.09 -13.76
N ALA A 94 12.34 10.06 -13.21
CA ALA A 94 12.85 8.69 -13.27
C ALA A 94 13.03 8.17 -14.70
N SER A 95 12.20 8.61 -15.66
CA SER A 95 12.30 8.19 -17.06
C SER A 95 13.49 8.77 -17.81
N ILE A 96 14.04 9.90 -17.36
CA ILE A 96 15.19 10.59 -17.95
C ILE A 96 16.48 10.08 -17.30
N GLY A 97 16.43 9.77 -16.00
CA GLY A 97 17.58 9.34 -15.21
C GLY A 97 18.00 7.90 -15.49
N LYS A 98 19.17 7.58 -14.97
CA LYS A 98 19.73 6.22 -15.00
C LYS A 98 19.83 5.67 -13.59
N THR A 99 19.36 4.45 -13.38
CA THR A 99 19.54 3.73 -12.13
C THR A 99 21.02 3.52 -11.84
N ASN A 100 21.47 3.89 -10.64
CA ASN A 100 22.79 3.54 -10.17
C ASN A 100 22.75 2.18 -9.46
N GLU A 101 23.15 1.13 -10.17
CA GLU A 101 23.04 -0.26 -9.68
C GLU A 101 23.84 -0.49 -8.39
N ILE A 102 25.04 0.10 -8.25
CA ILE A 102 25.89 -0.09 -7.05
C ILE A 102 25.16 0.45 -5.81
N ILE A 103 24.65 1.67 -5.89
CA ILE A 103 23.89 2.30 -4.80
C ILE A 103 22.62 1.50 -4.50
N LEU A 104 21.94 1.05 -5.54
CA LEU A 104 20.70 0.28 -5.43
C LEU A 104 20.90 -1.05 -4.71
N GLU A 105 21.92 -1.83 -5.09
CA GLU A 105 22.25 -3.11 -4.46
C GLU A 105 22.61 -2.95 -2.99
N GLN A 106 23.44 -1.96 -2.65
CA GLN A 106 23.79 -1.66 -1.26
C GLN A 106 22.57 -1.25 -0.43
N ALA A 107 21.70 -0.39 -0.99
CA ALA A 107 20.48 0.01 -0.31
C ALA A 107 19.51 -1.16 -0.08
N GLN A 108 19.40 -2.04 -1.07
CA GLN A 108 18.57 -3.23 -0.97
C GLN A 108 19.08 -4.22 0.10
N GLU A 109 20.38 -4.45 0.17
CA GLU A 109 21.00 -5.29 1.20
C GLU A 109 20.74 -4.71 2.61
N LEU A 110 20.97 -3.42 2.80
CA LEU A 110 20.72 -2.74 4.07
C LEU A 110 19.24 -2.81 4.47
N TYR A 111 18.32 -2.67 3.52
CA TYR A 111 16.88 -2.79 3.78
C TYR A 111 16.51 -4.19 4.22
N LEU A 112 16.97 -5.22 3.52
CA LEU A 112 16.68 -6.61 3.84
C LEU A 112 17.22 -7.00 5.23
N ASN A 113 18.39 -6.52 5.60
CA ASN A 113 18.99 -6.75 6.92
C ASN A 113 18.20 -6.07 8.05
N ARG A 114 17.53 -4.94 7.79
CA ARG A 114 16.66 -4.23 8.76
C ARG A 114 15.26 -4.84 8.86
N SER A 115 14.72 -5.36 7.75
CA SER A 115 13.34 -5.83 7.64
C SER A 115 13.02 -7.13 8.37
N ASN A 116 13.97 -7.72 9.08
CA ASN A 116 13.76 -8.90 9.93
C ASN A 116 12.86 -8.65 11.16
N LYS A 117 12.38 -7.43 11.37
CA LYS A 117 11.37 -7.12 12.39
C LYS A 117 9.97 -7.43 11.82
N LYS A 118 9.19 -8.22 12.57
CA LYS A 118 7.82 -8.64 12.25
C LYS A 118 6.77 -7.51 12.39
N ASN A 119 7.02 -6.32 11.86
CA ASN A 119 6.01 -5.27 11.89
C ASN A 119 5.04 -5.47 10.73
N LEU A 120 3.75 -5.45 11.00
CA LEU A 120 2.68 -5.51 10.01
C LEU A 120 2.44 -4.14 9.38
N SER A 121 2.79 -3.07 10.10
CA SER A 121 2.65 -1.68 9.70
C SER A 121 3.99 -0.97 9.62
N LEU A 122 4.17 -0.13 8.59
CA LEU A 122 5.35 0.68 8.33
C LEU A 122 4.98 2.17 8.34
N ASP A 123 5.96 3.03 8.69
CA ASP A 123 5.82 4.49 8.61
C ASP A 123 6.78 5.06 7.55
N VAL A 124 6.45 6.21 6.98
CA VAL A 124 7.32 6.89 6.01
C VAL A 124 8.67 7.28 6.60
N ASN A 125 8.74 7.49 7.92
CA ASN A 125 9.98 7.78 8.65
C ASN A 125 10.89 6.55 8.81
N ASP A 126 10.43 5.35 8.51
CA ASP A 126 11.26 4.15 8.46
C ASP A 126 12.21 4.14 7.27
N PHE A 127 12.01 5.06 6.32
CA PHE A 127 12.73 5.14 5.05
C PHE A 127 13.53 6.43 4.93
N ASP A 128 14.76 6.30 4.44
CA ASP A 128 15.69 7.42 4.23
C ASP A 128 16.22 7.41 2.80
N VAL A 129 16.28 8.60 2.20
CA VAL A 129 16.79 8.81 0.83
C VAL A 129 18.29 9.10 0.80
N SER A 130 18.97 9.09 1.96
CA SER A 130 20.37 9.49 2.08
C SER A 130 21.33 8.66 1.23
N PHE A 131 20.99 7.40 0.93
CA PHE A 131 21.79 6.54 0.08
C PHE A 131 21.88 7.03 -1.39
N ALA A 132 20.92 7.83 -1.85
CA ALA A 132 20.93 8.45 -3.18
C ALA A 132 21.70 9.79 -3.22
N ARG A 133 22.25 10.25 -2.08
CA ARG A 133 22.96 11.53 -1.99
C ARG A 133 24.11 11.60 -2.99
N GLY A 134 24.21 12.72 -3.72
CA GLY A 134 25.24 12.95 -4.73
C GLY A 134 24.82 12.57 -6.14
N LEU A 135 23.68 11.91 -6.32
CA LEU A 135 23.07 11.70 -7.64
C LEU A 135 22.40 12.98 -8.15
N SER A 136 22.24 13.09 -9.47
CA SER A 136 21.36 14.11 -10.07
C SER A 136 19.90 13.90 -9.64
N LEU A 137 19.04 14.90 -9.84
CA LEU A 137 17.60 14.75 -9.56
C LEU A 137 17.03 13.54 -10.30
N GLU A 138 17.37 13.40 -11.57
CA GLU A 138 16.86 12.36 -12.46
C GLU A 138 17.40 10.98 -12.10
N ASP A 139 18.72 10.85 -11.89
CA ASP A 139 19.35 9.56 -11.54
C ASP A 139 18.91 9.08 -10.15
N GLY A 140 18.79 10.01 -9.20
CA GLY A 140 18.23 9.69 -7.89
C GLY A 140 16.77 9.24 -7.96
N ALA A 141 15.94 9.93 -8.76
CA ALA A 141 14.56 9.53 -8.99
C ALA A 141 14.48 8.14 -9.65
N ALA A 142 15.32 7.85 -10.64
CA ALA A 142 15.39 6.55 -11.29
C ALA A 142 15.82 5.44 -10.31
N THR A 143 16.87 5.68 -9.53
CA THR A 143 17.42 4.73 -8.55
C THR A 143 16.39 4.41 -7.45
N LEU A 144 15.71 5.43 -6.90
CA LEU A 144 14.71 5.27 -5.86
C LEU A 144 13.43 4.61 -6.39
N THR A 145 13.06 4.86 -7.65
CA THR A 145 11.93 4.20 -8.31
C THR A 145 12.23 2.71 -8.51
N ASP A 146 13.44 2.35 -8.95
CA ASP A 146 13.85 0.96 -9.12
C ASP A 146 13.96 0.24 -7.76
N PHE A 147 14.52 0.90 -6.73
CA PHE A 147 14.56 0.38 -5.36
C PHE A 147 13.15 0.05 -4.86
N THR A 148 12.22 0.99 -4.99
CA THR A 148 10.81 0.80 -4.59
C THR A 148 10.18 -0.37 -5.35
N ALA A 149 10.41 -0.45 -6.67
CA ALA A 149 9.89 -1.54 -7.49
C ALA A 149 10.41 -2.91 -7.07
N ARG A 150 11.72 -3.05 -6.78
CA ARG A 150 12.33 -4.30 -6.31
C ARG A 150 11.74 -4.77 -4.99
N ILE A 151 11.56 -3.84 -4.04
CA ILE A 151 10.96 -4.18 -2.74
C ILE A 151 9.51 -4.65 -2.92
N ILE A 152 8.68 -3.90 -3.67
CA ILE A 152 7.29 -4.26 -3.95
C ILE A 152 7.21 -5.64 -4.63
N SER A 153 8.00 -5.86 -5.68
CA SER A 153 7.99 -7.12 -6.44
C SER A 153 8.39 -8.32 -5.60
N SER A 154 9.46 -8.19 -4.82
CA SER A 154 9.93 -9.24 -3.89
C SER A 154 8.86 -9.57 -2.84
N ALA A 155 8.25 -8.55 -2.25
CA ALA A 155 7.21 -8.72 -1.24
C ALA A 155 5.92 -9.34 -1.82
N LEU A 156 5.51 -8.95 -3.04
CA LEU A 156 4.41 -9.57 -3.77
C LEU A 156 4.68 -11.06 -3.99
N LEU A 157 5.80 -11.40 -4.60
CA LEU A 157 6.18 -12.79 -4.87
C LEU A 157 6.17 -13.63 -3.59
N SER A 158 6.81 -13.13 -2.53
CA SER A 158 6.84 -13.82 -1.22
C SER A 158 5.45 -14.00 -0.60
N SER A 159 4.53 -13.05 -0.82
CA SER A 159 3.18 -13.12 -0.25
C SER A 159 2.29 -14.07 -1.04
N LEU A 160 2.36 -13.98 -2.38
CA LEU A 160 1.50 -14.76 -3.28
C LEU A 160 1.92 -16.22 -3.34
N SER A 161 3.22 -16.54 -3.20
CA SER A 161 3.70 -17.93 -3.15
C SER A 161 3.16 -18.75 -1.97
N LYS A 162 2.65 -18.11 -0.93
CA LYS A 162 2.05 -18.76 0.25
C LYS A 162 0.55 -19.08 0.07
N ILE A 163 -0.05 -18.64 -1.02
CA ILE A 163 -1.48 -18.85 -1.29
C ILE A 163 -1.66 -20.16 -2.07
N LYS A 164 -2.55 -21.03 -1.56
CA LYS A 164 -2.80 -22.36 -2.18
C LYS A 164 -3.34 -22.27 -3.59
N ASN A 165 -4.17 -21.27 -3.86
CA ASN A 165 -4.74 -21.02 -5.18
C ASN A 165 -3.93 -19.89 -5.84
N ASN A 166 -3.35 -20.17 -7.01
CA ASN A 166 -2.53 -19.20 -7.71
C ASN A 166 -3.31 -17.90 -8.00
N ILE A 167 -2.77 -16.79 -7.50
CA ILE A 167 -3.24 -15.46 -7.86
C ILE A 167 -2.51 -15.05 -9.13
N SER A 168 -3.25 -14.87 -10.22
CA SER A 168 -2.71 -14.42 -11.51
C SER A 168 -2.91 -12.92 -11.74
N THR A 169 -3.77 -12.27 -10.95
CA THR A 169 -4.10 -10.85 -11.12
C THR A 169 -3.90 -10.10 -9.81
N VAL A 170 -3.17 -8.98 -9.90
CA VAL A 170 -3.01 -8.01 -8.82
C VAL A 170 -3.66 -6.71 -9.26
N LEU A 171 -4.64 -6.24 -8.51
CA LEU A 171 -5.30 -4.96 -8.77
C LEU A 171 -4.53 -3.85 -8.06
N ILE A 172 -4.18 -2.80 -8.79
CA ILE A 172 -3.41 -1.69 -8.24
C ILE A 172 -4.29 -0.47 -8.00
N CYS A 173 -4.14 0.16 -6.83
CA CYS A 173 -4.76 1.44 -6.48
C CYS A 173 -3.73 2.40 -5.85
N GLY A 174 -4.18 3.58 -5.44
CA GLY A 174 -3.33 4.62 -4.90
C GLY A 174 -2.58 5.42 -5.97
N GLY A 175 -1.92 6.50 -5.55
CA GLY A 175 -1.27 7.46 -6.45
C GLY A 175 -0.14 6.86 -7.30
N GLY A 176 0.56 5.85 -6.77
CA GLY A 176 1.68 5.19 -7.45
C GLY A 176 1.29 4.45 -8.73
N ARG A 177 0.01 4.06 -8.89
CA ARG A 177 -0.49 3.46 -10.12
C ARG A 177 -0.36 4.36 -11.36
N LYS A 178 -0.20 5.66 -11.16
CA LYS A 178 0.01 6.65 -12.24
C LYS A 178 1.47 6.78 -12.65
N ASN A 179 2.41 6.31 -11.84
CA ASN A 179 3.83 6.32 -12.17
C ASN A 179 4.17 5.15 -13.10
N LYS A 180 4.18 5.42 -14.40
CA LYS A 180 4.43 4.40 -15.44
C LYS A 180 5.81 3.76 -15.32
N VAL A 181 6.82 4.53 -14.88
CA VAL A 181 8.18 4.00 -14.70
C VAL A 181 8.19 2.99 -13.55
N LEU A 182 7.55 3.33 -12.42
CA LEU A 182 7.43 2.43 -11.28
C LEU A 182 6.72 1.12 -11.68
N LEU A 183 5.59 1.21 -12.39
CA LEU A 183 4.85 0.03 -12.83
C LEU A 183 5.66 -0.85 -13.79
N ASN A 184 6.36 -0.25 -14.75
CA ASN A 184 7.22 -0.98 -15.66
C ASN A 184 8.33 -1.71 -14.90
N LYS A 185 8.99 -1.03 -13.96
CA LYS A 185 10.03 -1.62 -13.12
C LYS A 185 9.49 -2.76 -12.24
N ILE A 186 8.30 -2.62 -11.66
CA ILE A 186 7.66 -3.73 -10.92
C ILE A 186 7.46 -4.94 -11.83
N ASN A 187 7.00 -4.75 -13.06
CA ASN A 187 6.79 -5.84 -14.01
C ASN A 187 8.12 -6.48 -14.47
N GLU A 188 9.20 -5.68 -14.64
CA GLU A 188 10.52 -6.17 -15.02
C GLU A 188 11.12 -7.13 -13.98
N HIS A 189 10.80 -6.92 -12.69
CA HIS A 189 11.34 -7.73 -11.58
C HIS A 189 10.62 -9.06 -11.36
N ASN A 190 10.39 -9.82 -12.44
CA ASN A 190 9.99 -11.24 -12.43
C ASN A 190 8.61 -11.57 -11.88
N LEU A 191 7.62 -10.75 -12.10
CA LEU A 191 6.22 -11.13 -11.85
C LEU A 191 5.69 -12.10 -12.92
N LYS A 192 6.47 -13.14 -13.27
CA LYS A 192 6.05 -14.17 -14.24
C LYS A 192 4.69 -14.74 -13.81
N ASN A 193 3.74 -14.74 -14.73
CA ASN A 193 2.37 -15.22 -14.53
C ASN A 193 1.48 -14.34 -13.61
N ILE A 194 1.92 -13.12 -13.25
CA ILE A 194 1.11 -12.16 -12.52
C ILE A 194 0.87 -10.95 -13.41
N THR A 195 -0.39 -10.63 -13.65
CA THR A 195 -0.80 -9.43 -14.37
C THR A 195 -1.19 -8.34 -13.37
N ILE A 196 -0.57 -7.16 -13.47
CA ILE A 196 -0.96 -5.99 -12.70
C ILE A 196 -1.95 -5.18 -13.52
N GLN A 197 -3.13 -4.90 -12.96
CA GLN A 197 -4.21 -4.15 -13.60
C GLN A 197 -4.67 -3.01 -12.71
N PRO A 198 -4.96 -1.82 -13.25
CA PRO A 198 -5.59 -0.76 -12.49
C PRO A 198 -6.97 -1.21 -11.97
N ILE A 199 -7.27 -0.87 -10.72
CA ILE A 199 -8.61 -1.13 -10.16
C ILE A 199 -9.68 -0.31 -10.90
N ASP A 200 -9.26 0.75 -11.56
CA ASP A 200 -10.07 1.62 -12.41
C ASP A 200 -10.76 0.83 -13.55
N ASP A 201 -10.11 -0.21 -14.09
CA ASP A 201 -10.63 -1.07 -15.15
C ASP A 201 -11.87 -1.89 -14.69
N TYR A 202 -12.08 -1.95 -13.38
CA TYR A 202 -13.21 -2.62 -12.74
C TYR A 202 -14.28 -1.65 -12.22
N GLY A 203 -14.26 -0.39 -12.69
CA GLY A 203 -15.24 0.63 -12.33
C GLY A 203 -15.05 1.26 -10.96
N VAL A 204 -13.88 1.08 -10.36
CA VAL A 204 -13.52 1.66 -9.06
C VAL A 204 -12.46 2.74 -9.27
N ASP A 205 -12.75 3.99 -8.93
CA ASP A 205 -11.77 5.07 -9.03
C ASP A 205 -10.64 4.88 -7.99
N GLY A 206 -9.47 4.52 -8.48
CA GLY A 206 -8.30 4.21 -7.66
C GLY A 206 -7.77 5.40 -6.85
N ASP A 207 -8.15 6.65 -7.15
CA ASP A 207 -7.79 7.83 -6.34
C ASP A 207 -8.67 7.95 -5.09
N PHE A 208 -9.87 7.37 -5.10
CA PHE A 208 -10.83 7.50 -4.02
C PHE A 208 -10.99 6.23 -3.18
N VAL A 209 -10.27 5.16 -3.46
CA VAL A 209 -10.35 3.90 -2.70
C VAL A 209 -10.17 4.14 -1.21
N GLU A 210 -9.16 4.91 -0.81
CA GLU A 210 -8.88 5.18 0.61
C GLU A 210 -9.97 6.05 1.26
N SER A 211 -10.40 7.13 0.60
CA SER A 211 -11.45 8.00 1.14
C SER A 211 -12.80 7.29 1.24
N GLN A 212 -13.14 6.45 0.27
CA GLN A 212 -14.33 5.60 0.32
C GLN A 212 -14.21 4.54 1.42
N ALA A 213 -13.02 3.98 1.63
CA ALA A 213 -12.76 3.05 2.73
C ALA A 213 -13.06 3.72 4.08
N PHE A 214 -12.53 4.92 4.34
CA PHE A 214 -12.79 5.63 5.60
C PHE A 214 -14.26 6.01 5.78
N ALA A 215 -14.96 6.40 4.71
CA ALA A 215 -16.42 6.60 4.76
C ALA A 215 -17.17 5.30 5.13
N PHE A 216 -16.76 4.17 4.56
CA PHE A 216 -17.30 2.86 4.90
C PHE A 216 -16.98 2.45 6.35
N LEU A 217 -15.78 2.72 6.84
CA LEU A 217 -15.42 2.47 8.25
C LEU A 217 -16.29 3.31 9.21
N ALA A 218 -16.61 4.56 8.85
CA ALA A 218 -17.54 5.39 9.63
C ALA A 218 -18.94 4.77 9.70
N ILE A 219 -19.47 4.26 8.57
CA ILE A 219 -20.74 3.53 8.56
C ILE A 219 -20.67 2.28 9.44
N ARG A 220 -19.57 1.53 9.39
CA ARG A 220 -19.38 0.34 10.25
C ARG A 220 -19.33 0.71 11.72
N ASN A 221 -18.72 1.84 12.08
CA ASN A 221 -18.75 2.37 13.46
C ASN A 221 -20.19 2.59 13.92
N LEU A 222 -21.00 3.32 13.15
CA LEU A 222 -22.41 3.59 13.46
C LEU A 222 -23.25 2.29 13.59
N LEU A 223 -22.90 1.26 12.84
CA LEU A 223 -23.55 -0.05 12.89
C LEU A 223 -22.94 -0.99 13.95
N ASN A 224 -22.04 -0.50 14.77
CA ASN A 224 -21.29 -1.27 15.78
C ASN A 224 -20.62 -2.54 15.19
N LYS A 225 -20.05 -2.43 13.99
CA LYS A 225 -19.37 -3.53 13.28
C LYS A 225 -17.85 -3.35 13.35
N PRO A 226 -17.08 -4.45 13.45
CA PRO A 226 -15.62 -4.35 13.52
C PRO A 226 -15.03 -3.75 12.24
N ILE A 227 -13.94 -2.99 12.41
CA ILE A 227 -13.19 -2.34 11.33
C ILE A 227 -11.76 -2.86 11.21
N SER A 228 -11.23 -3.50 12.25
CA SER A 228 -9.91 -4.12 12.26
C SER A 228 -9.99 -5.58 12.70
N PHE A 229 -8.96 -6.36 12.32
CA PHE A 229 -8.98 -7.82 12.43
C PHE A 229 -7.58 -8.36 12.72
N PRO A 230 -7.46 -9.55 13.38
CA PRO A 230 -6.17 -10.18 13.69
C PRO A 230 -5.25 -10.34 12.46
N ASP A 231 -5.79 -10.76 11.31
CA ASP A 231 -5.04 -10.99 10.07
C ASP A 231 -4.71 -9.71 9.29
N THR A 232 -5.02 -8.52 9.85
CA THR A 232 -4.70 -7.22 9.23
C THR A 232 -3.80 -6.37 10.12
N THR A 233 -4.26 -6.03 11.31
CA THR A 233 -3.55 -5.15 12.24
C THR A 233 -2.85 -5.90 13.37
N GLY A 234 -3.05 -7.21 13.47
CA GLY A 234 -2.54 -8.01 14.59
C GLY A 234 -3.32 -7.84 15.89
N CYS A 235 -4.49 -7.20 15.88
CA CYS A 235 -5.32 -7.05 17.08
C CYS A 235 -5.82 -8.41 17.60
N GLN A 236 -6.09 -8.51 18.91
CA GLN A 236 -6.46 -9.76 19.56
C GLN A 236 -7.78 -10.34 19.06
N SER A 237 -8.72 -9.49 18.69
CA SER A 237 -10.04 -9.88 18.19
C SER A 237 -10.60 -8.82 17.24
N PRO A 238 -11.58 -9.16 16.38
CA PRO A 238 -12.23 -8.18 15.52
C PRO A 238 -12.76 -6.99 16.34
N THR A 239 -12.26 -5.79 16.04
CA THR A 239 -12.45 -4.59 16.88
C THR A 239 -13.18 -3.50 16.09
N ASN A 240 -14.18 -2.91 16.73
CA ASN A 240 -14.80 -1.68 16.28
C ASN A 240 -13.85 -0.49 16.54
N GLY A 241 -13.98 0.59 15.76
CA GLY A 241 -13.13 1.77 15.90
C GLY A 241 -13.80 3.03 15.36
N GLY A 242 -13.22 4.15 15.73
CA GLY A 242 -13.76 5.48 15.46
C GLY A 242 -14.57 6.04 16.64
N ILE A 243 -14.49 7.35 16.80
CA ILE A 243 -15.26 8.11 17.80
C ILE A 243 -16.29 8.96 17.06
N LEU A 244 -17.56 8.78 17.40
CA LEU A 244 -18.65 9.60 16.86
C LEU A 244 -18.80 10.90 17.66
N ILE A 245 -18.79 12.03 16.97
CA ILE A 245 -19.27 13.31 17.49
C ILE A 245 -20.60 13.61 16.81
N GLU A 246 -21.65 13.63 17.59
CA GLU A 246 -22.98 14.02 17.12
C GLU A 246 -23.17 15.53 17.23
N VAL A 247 -23.77 16.11 16.19
CA VAL A 247 -24.23 17.51 16.25
C VAL A 247 -25.54 17.51 17.01
N LYS A 248 -25.56 18.32 18.08
CA LYS A 248 -26.79 18.61 18.81
C LYS A 248 -27.63 19.64 18.08
#